data_5edf0cbd36f2f5a6ee4854a617f50499
#
_entry.id   5edf0cbd36f2f5a6ee4854a617f50499
#
_cell.length_a   1.000
_cell.length_b   1.000
_cell.length_c   1.000
_cell.angle_alpha   90.00
_cell.angle_beta   90.00
_cell.angle_gamma   90.00
#
_symmetry.space_group_name_H-M   'P 1'
#
loop_
_entity.id
_entity.type
_entity.pdbx_description
1 polymer ?
#
loop_
_entity_poly.entity_id
_entity_poly.type
_entity_poly.pdbx_seq_one_letter_code
_entity_poly.pdbx_strand_id
1 'polypeptide(L)'
;MLLPNDPMDPIADGSGALTGPLAGAIVVTRDLATLQRAYADGLGLTVRGPFVSDARAVEMQRAMWGLPADLGYQLCVMERVRVPDAIKVLVIIPDRDTPRIRNTYAREETGPYALGFPMKAIEQVDERMIELGFRRTLPAINRYELQLRDGRPYPINEASYEVVDNTRLVALSRGGGLPQNGSVDPDSGVGGPAYSSLIVENVPEMEHFFTQVLDYERRTSREWSNFSPRFRYVTLHALGARTGNLGLVEYAPADRQPTSGVPPRPPNRGLAGWSFPVRSVDVVTKRARLHGAQIHAEPLRHEDPRFGRVIAATVMAPNGFLVEIFERVDA
;
A
#
# COMPACT_ATOMS: atom_id res chain seq x y z
N MET A 1 -5.37 24.51 9.27
CA MET A 1 -6.18 24.05 8.11
C MET A 1 -7.11 22.96 8.63
N LEU A 2 -8.43 23.19 8.55
CA LEU A 2 -9.43 22.22 9.01
C LEU A 2 -9.38 20.94 8.14
N LEU A 3 -9.41 19.79 8.77
CA LEU A 3 -9.57 18.52 8.06
C LEU A 3 -10.99 18.46 7.47
N PRO A 4 -11.17 18.26 6.17
CA PRO A 4 -12.52 18.18 5.57
C PRO A 4 -13.34 17.03 6.14
N ASN A 5 -12.69 15.93 6.57
CA ASN A 5 -13.29 14.86 7.37
C ASN A 5 -12.43 14.67 8.61
N ASP A 6 -13.04 14.85 9.79
CA ASP A 6 -12.35 14.66 11.06
C ASP A 6 -12.03 13.16 11.24
N PRO A 7 -10.76 12.77 11.58
CA PRO A 7 -10.46 11.39 11.93
C PRO A 7 -11.25 10.86 13.12
N MET A 8 -11.91 11.76 13.88
CA MET A 8 -12.83 11.42 14.96
C MET A 8 -14.29 11.27 14.48
N ASP A 9 -14.60 11.58 13.22
CA ASP A 9 -15.95 11.37 12.67
C ASP A 9 -16.38 9.92 12.86
N PRO A 10 -17.65 9.65 13.18
CA PRO A 10 -18.18 8.29 13.22
C PRO A 10 -17.87 7.56 11.91
N ILE A 11 -17.46 6.29 12.01
CA ILE A 11 -17.28 5.46 10.84
C ILE A 11 -18.66 5.04 10.36
N ALA A 12 -18.93 5.26 9.07
CA ALA A 12 -20.14 4.74 8.44
C ALA A 12 -20.22 3.21 8.58
N ASP A 13 -21.42 2.67 8.67
CA ASP A 13 -21.61 1.22 8.65
C ASP A 13 -21.13 0.65 7.30
N GLY A 14 -20.09 -0.19 7.34
CA GLY A 14 -19.53 -0.86 6.17
C GLY A 14 -20.30 -2.11 5.74
N SER A 15 -21.45 -2.43 6.36
CA SER A 15 -22.19 -3.67 6.10
C SER A 15 -22.63 -3.82 4.63
N GLY A 16 -22.82 -2.70 3.91
CA GLY A 16 -23.12 -2.66 2.46
C GLY A 16 -21.92 -2.62 1.52
N ALA A 17 -20.69 -2.42 2.03
CA ALA A 17 -19.52 -2.22 1.19
C ALA A 17 -19.26 -3.42 0.28
N LEU A 18 -19.00 -3.16 -1.01
CA LEU A 18 -18.59 -4.18 -1.97
C LEU A 18 -17.14 -4.60 -1.75
N THR A 19 -16.29 -3.64 -1.39
CA THR A 19 -14.85 -3.84 -1.21
C THR A 19 -14.46 -3.46 0.22
N GLY A 20 -13.68 -4.31 0.86
CA GLY A 20 -13.06 -4.02 2.16
C GLY A 20 -11.78 -3.19 2.03
N PRO A 21 -11.14 -2.85 3.16
CA PRO A 21 -9.90 -2.08 3.16
C PRO A 21 -8.76 -2.80 2.46
N LEU A 22 -7.77 -2.04 1.97
CA LEU A 22 -6.52 -2.60 1.45
C LEU A 22 -5.94 -3.61 2.46
N ALA A 23 -5.87 -4.87 2.08
CA ALA A 23 -5.46 -5.97 2.95
C ALA A 23 -4.11 -6.58 2.56
N GLY A 24 -3.66 -6.36 1.33
CA GLY A 24 -2.39 -6.89 0.84
C GLY A 24 -1.61 -5.88 0.01
N ALA A 25 -0.28 -5.99 0.08
CA ALA A 25 0.65 -5.33 -0.84
C ALA A 25 1.59 -6.37 -1.44
N ILE A 26 2.03 -6.15 -2.68
CA ILE A 26 3.01 -6.98 -3.37
C ILE A 26 4.28 -6.17 -3.54
N VAL A 27 5.38 -6.66 -2.99
CA VAL A 27 6.72 -6.11 -3.16
C VAL A 27 7.57 -7.11 -3.94
N VAL A 28 8.21 -6.67 -4.99
CA VAL A 28 9.17 -7.48 -5.75
C VAL A 28 10.57 -6.99 -5.44
N THR A 29 11.44 -7.88 -4.96
CA THR A 29 12.82 -7.53 -4.65
C THR A 29 13.73 -8.76 -4.68
N ARG A 30 15.01 -8.55 -5.01
CA ARG A 30 16.07 -9.55 -4.82
C ARG A 30 16.82 -9.38 -3.50
N ASP A 31 16.61 -8.26 -2.84
CA ASP A 31 17.24 -7.95 -1.55
C ASP A 31 16.28 -8.18 -0.38
N LEU A 32 15.92 -9.46 -0.19
CA LEU A 32 15.09 -9.88 0.94
C LEU A 32 15.74 -9.52 2.28
N ALA A 33 17.07 -9.61 2.38
CA ALA A 33 17.78 -9.34 3.63
C ALA A 33 17.59 -7.89 4.10
N THR A 34 17.71 -6.91 3.21
CA THR A 34 17.45 -5.51 3.55
C THR A 34 15.97 -5.28 3.88
N LEU A 35 15.04 -5.92 3.15
CA LEU A 35 13.61 -5.80 3.46
C LEU A 35 13.27 -6.41 4.83
N GLN A 36 13.85 -7.58 5.18
CA GLN A 36 13.69 -8.20 6.49
C GLN A 36 14.26 -7.32 7.60
N ARG A 37 15.45 -6.75 7.41
CA ARG A 37 16.05 -5.83 8.37
C ARG A 37 15.15 -4.62 8.64
N ALA A 38 14.51 -4.05 7.61
CA ALA A 38 13.58 -2.93 7.78
C ALA A 38 12.28 -3.34 8.49
N TYR A 39 11.63 -4.39 7.99
CA TYR A 39 10.28 -4.72 8.41
C TYR A 39 10.26 -5.64 9.65
N ALA A 40 11.14 -6.63 9.72
CA ALA A 40 11.20 -7.52 10.88
C ALA A 40 12.04 -6.90 12.00
N ASP A 41 13.31 -6.58 11.75
CA ASP A 41 14.19 -6.07 12.80
C ASP A 41 13.81 -4.63 13.21
N GLY A 42 13.44 -3.78 12.25
CA GLY A 42 13.05 -2.39 12.49
C GLY A 42 11.65 -2.26 13.11
N LEU A 43 10.64 -2.93 12.54
CA LEU A 43 9.24 -2.77 12.90
C LEU A 43 8.60 -3.98 13.57
N GLY A 44 9.29 -5.11 13.67
CA GLY A 44 8.80 -6.32 14.34
C GLY A 44 7.73 -7.08 13.56
N LEU A 45 7.74 -7.05 12.23
CA LEU A 45 6.91 -7.93 11.43
C LEU A 45 7.47 -9.35 11.46
N THR A 46 6.56 -10.32 11.44
CA THR A 46 6.92 -11.74 11.27
C THR A 46 7.10 -12.06 9.80
N VAL A 47 8.16 -12.77 9.47
CA VAL A 47 8.43 -13.27 8.13
C VAL A 47 8.08 -14.74 8.06
N ARG A 48 7.22 -15.12 7.11
CA ARG A 48 6.88 -16.51 6.82
C ARG A 48 7.35 -16.89 5.41
N GLY A 49 7.84 -18.09 5.25
CA GLY A 49 8.40 -18.58 3.98
C GLY A 49 9.93 -18.77 4.05
N PRO A 50 10.63 -19.03 2.93
CA PRO A 50 10.03 -19.08 1.59
C PRO A 50 9.02 -20.22 1.44
N PHE A 51 7.91 -19.93 0.72
CA PHE A 51 6.89 -20.94 0.43
C PHE A 51 7.29 -21.77 -0.81
N VAL A 52 7.08 -23.06 -0.72
CA VAL A 52 7.20 -23.97 -1.87
C VAL A 52 5.83 -24.10 -2.51
N SER A 53 5.71 -23.65 -3.75
CA SER A 53 4.49 -23.79 -4.56
C SER A 53 4.60 -25.01 -5.44
N ASP A 54 3.54 -25.81 -5.54
CA ASP A 54 3.47 -26.87 -6.54
C ASP A 54 3.29 -26.28 -7.96
N ALA A 55 3.41 -27.13 -8.99
CA ALA A 55 3.35 -26.70 -10.38
C ALA A 55 2.05 -25.97 -10.73
N ARG A 56 0.91 -26.40 -10.16
CA ARG A 56 -0.39 -25.78 -10.38
C ARG A 56 -0.47 -24.39 -9.71
N ALA A 57 0.00 -24.28 -8.47
CA ALA A 57 0.06 -23.02 -7.76
C ALA A 57 0.96 -22.02 -8.49
N VAL A 58 2.11 -22.47 -9.01
CA VAL A 58 3.02 -21.64 -9.82
C VAL A 58 2.34 -21.12 -11.08
N GLU A 59 1.61 -21.99 -11.82
CA GLU A 59 0.85 -21.58 -13.01
C GLU A 59 -0.18 -20.50 -12.69
N MET A 60 -0.95 -20.70 -11.62
CA MET A 60 -1.98 -19.74 -11.20
C MET A 60 -1.37 -18.43 -10.73
N GLN A 61 -0.29 -18.45 -9.96
CA GLN A 61 0.43 -17.26 -9.52
C GLN A 61 1.00 -16.46 -10.70
N ARG A 62 1.55 -17.17 -11.71
CA ARG A 62 2.01 -16.55 -12.95
C ARG A 62 0.88 -15.86 -13.70
N ALA A 63 -0.26 -16.50 -13.83
CA ALA A 63 -1.44 -15.90 -14.46
C ALA A 63 -1.91 -14.66 -13.70
N MET A 64 -2.02 -14.74 -12.36
CA MET A 64 -2.49 -13.65 -11.50
C MET A 64 -1.57 -12.42 -11.55
N TRP A 65 -0.26 -12.62 -11.54
CA TRP A 65 0.70 -11.53 -11.41
C TRP A 65 1.46 -11.20 -12.71
N GLY A 66 1.14 -11.88 -13.82
CA GLY A 66 1.80 -11.65 -15.11
C GLY A 66 3.27 -12.04 -15.12
N LEU A 67 3.66 -13.08 -14.35
CA LEU A 67 5.04 -13.52 -14.29
C LEU A 67 5.42 -14.31 -15.56
N PRO A 68 6.59 -14.05 -16.16
CA PRO A 68 7.09 -14.83 -17.31
C PRO A 68 7.20 -16.32 -16.99
N ALA A 69 6.92 -17.17 -17.98
CA ALA A 69 6.94 -18.63 -17.80
C ALA A 69 8.34 -19.17 -17.43
N ASP A 70 9.39 -18.50 -17.86
CA ASP A 70 10.79 -18.84 -17.63
C ASP A 70 11.39 -18.17 -16.37
N LEU A 71 10.62 -17.36 -15.64
CA LEU A 71 11.07 -16.72 -14.41
C LEU A 71 10.92 -17.67 -13.23
N GLY A 72 12.02 -18.02 -12.58
CA GLY A 72 12.01 -18.64 -11.26
C GLY A 72 11.80 -17.59 -10.18
N TYR A 73 11.07 -17.93 -9.11
CA TYR A 73 10.86 -17.03 -7.99
C TYR A 73 10.56 -17.78 -6.69
N GLN A 74 10.75 -17.10 -5.58
CA GLN A 74 10.34 -17.55 -4.25
C GLN A 74 9.33 -16.54 -3.68
N LEU A 75 8.51 -16.99 -2.73
CA LEU A 75 7.52 -16.16 -2.04
C LEU A 75 7.78 -16.15 -0.54
N CYS A 76 7.69 -14.97 0.05
CA CYS A 76 7.60 -14.79 1.50
C CYS A 76 6.39 -13.91 1.82
N VAL A 77 5.90 -13.99 3.05
CA VAL A 77 4.87 -13.07 3.59
C VAL A 77 5.43 -12.38 4.82
N MET A 78 5.28 -11.07 4.88
CA MET A 78 5.58 -10.28 6.06
C MET A 78 4.27 -9.73 6.63
N GLU A 79 4.03 -9.98 7.93
CA GLU A 79 2.79 -9.57 8.58
C GLU A 79 3.01 -9.21 10.05
N ARG A 80 2.14 -8.36 10.59
CA ARG A 80 2.08 -8.07 12.01
C ARG A 80 1.02 -8.96 12.64
N VAL A 81 1.42 -10.11 13.18
CA VAL A 81 0.52 -11.17 13.67
C VAL A 81 -0.49 -10.66 14.71
N ARG A 82 -0.06 -9.74 15.59
CA ARG A 82 -0.92 -9.18 16.65
C ARG A 82 -1.76 -7.97 16.19
N VAL A 83 -1.72 -7.64 14.91
CA VAL A 83 -2.51 -6.56 14.28
C VAL A 83 -3.19 -7.15 13.03
N PRO A 84 -4.28 -7.90 13.19
CA PRO A 84 -4.87 -8.70 12.12
C PRO A 84 -5.48 -7.88 10.98
N ASP A 85 -5.79 -6.61 11.21
CA ASP A 85 -6.30 -5.65 10.24
C ASP A 85 -5.18 -4.92 9.47
N ALA A 86 -3.91 -5.23 9.76
CA ALA A 86 -2.78 -4.69 9.01
C ALA A 86 -2.66 -5.33 7.62
N ILE A 87 -2.15 -4.55 6.68
CA ILE A 87 -1.83 -5.01 5.33
C ILE A 87 -0.74 -6.11 5.41
N LYS A 88 -0.97 -7.25 4.77
CA LYS A 88 0.01 -8.31 4.63
C LYS A 88 0.86 -8.07 3.40
N VAL A 89 2.18 -8.14 3.52
CA VAL A 89 3.10 -7.90 2.42
C VAL A 89 3.52 -9.23 1.82
N LEU A 90 3.12 -9.49 0.58
CA LEU A 90 3.67 -10.57 -0.23
C LEU A 90 4.98 -10.09 -0.85
N VAL A 91 6.04 -10.83 -0.65
CA VAL A 91 7.35 -10.58 -1.26
C VAL A 91 7.59 -11.62 -2.35
N ILE A 92 7.74 -11.15 -3.59
CA ILE A 92 8.16 -11.97 -4.72
C ILE A 92 9.66 -11.76 -4.92
N ILE A 93 10.43 -12.84 -4.89
CA ILE A 93 11.89 -12.82 -4.99
C ILE A 93 12.28 -13.50 -6.30
N PRO A 94 12.50 -12.75 -7.39
CA PRO A 94 12.89 -13.33 -8.69
C PRO A 94 14.31 -13.89 -8.63
N ASP A 95 14.55 -14.99 -9.37
CA ASP A 95 15.86 -15.65 -9.48
C ASP A 95 16.87 -14.86 -10.30
N ARG A 96 16.41 -13.93 -11.13
CA ARG A 96 17.22 -13.05 -11.96
C ARG A 96 16.85 -11.58 -11.78
N ASP A 97 17.71 -10.70 -12.29
CA ASP A 97 17.46 -9.27 -12.23
C ASP A 97 16.27 -8.86 -13.13
N THR A 98 15.44 -8.00 -12.62
CA THR A 98 14.28 -7.43 -13.32
C THR A 98 14.32 -5.89 -13.20
N PRO A 99 13.70 -5.15 -14.12
CA PRO A 99 13.68 -3.69 -14.05
C PRO A 99 13.09 -3.16 -12.75
N ARG A 100 13.52 -1.97 -12.34
CA ARG A 100 12.90 -1.26 -11.20
C ARG A 100 11.75 -0.39 -11.68
N ILE A 101 10.64 -0.44 -10.94
CA ILE A 101 9.45 0.39 -11.19
C ILE A 101 9.77 1.88 -11.05
N ARG A 102 10.65 2.23 -10.12
CA ARG A 102 11.10 3.61 -9.87
C ARG A 102 12.60 3.71 -10.00
N ASN A 103 13.07 4.84 -10.54
CA ASN A 103 14.51 5.12 -10.69
C ASN A 103 15.14 5.60 -9.39
N THR A 104 14.35 6.31 -8.56
CA THR A 104 14.86 7.02 -7.38
C THR A 104 13.90 6.89 -6.19
N TYR A 105 14.34 7.38 -5.04
CA TYR A 105 13.49 7.60 -3.86
C TYR A 105 12.78 8.96 -3.86
N ALA A 106 12.90 9.77 -4.91
CA ALA A 106 12.26 11.09 -4.95
C ALA A 106 10.74 10.99 -4.87
N ARG A 107 10.11 11.88 -4.09
CA ARG A 107 8.65 11.89 -3.94
C ARG A 107 7.93 12.26 -5.24
N GLU A 108 8.57 13.03 -6.08
CA GLU A 108 8.04 13.62 -7.30
C GLU A 108 8.02 12.64 -8.48
N GLU A 109 8.68 11.48 -8.35
CA GLU A 109 8.67 10.43 -9.39
C GLU A 109 7.35 9.65 -9.34
N THR A 110 6.67 9.53 -10.48
CA THR A 110 5.42 8.80 -10.61
C THR A 110 5.61 7.29 -10.37
N GLY A 111 4.66 6.67 -9.72
CA GLY A 111 4.64 5.24 -9.43
C GLY A 111 4.24 4.91 -7.99
N PRO A 112 4.17 3.62 -7.64
CA PRO A 112 3.93 3.17 -6.28
C PRO A 112 5.03 3.69 -5.34
N TYR A 113 4.63 4.26 -4.21
CA TYR A 113 5.55 5.08 -3.44
C TYR A 113 5.93 4.47 -2.10
N ALA A 114 4.94 4.17 -1.23
CA ALA A 114 5.22 3.83 0.14
C ALA A 114 4.18 2.91 0.77
N LEU A 115 4.62 2.20 1.80
CA LEU A 115 3.76 1.60 2.82
C LEU A 115 3.91 2.40 4.11
N GLY A 116 2.79 2.72 4.75
CA GLY A 116 2.74 3.52 5.96
C GLY A 116 2.38 2.71 7.19
N PHE A 117 3.12 2.93 8.27
CA PHE A 117 3.06 2.18 9.52
C PHE A 117 2.67 3.10 10.67
N PRO A 118 1.51 2.90 11.32
CA PRO A 118 1.13 3.65 12.51
C PRO A 118 1.96 3.21 13.71
N MET A 119 2.29 4.16 14.58
CA MET A 119 3.02 3.88 15.82
C MET A 119 2.73 4.91 16.91
N LYS A 120 2.97 4.54 18.17
CA LYS A 120 2.81 5.44 19.31
C LYS A 120 4.05 6.29 19.56
N ALA A 121 5.24 5.70 19.47
CA ALA A 121 6.53 6.32 19.76
C ALA A 121 7.43 6.30 18.53
N ILE A 122 7.32 7.33 17.70
CA ILE A 122 8.06 7.41 16.44
C ILE A 122 9.56 7.57 16.66
N GLU A 123 9.98 8.22 17.75
CA GLU A 123 11.38 8.45 18.10
C GLU A 123 12.15 7.14 18.29
N GLN A 124 11.56 6.18 19.02
CA GLN A 124 12.18 4.88 19.26
C GLN A 124 12.36 4.07 17.96
N VAL A 125 11.35 4.14 17.07
CA VAL A 125 11.43 3.49 15.75
C VAL A 125 12.47 4.19 14.90
N ASP A 126 12.53 5.52 14.94
CA ASP A 126 13.49 6.30 14.18
C ASP A 126 14.93 5.99 14.59
N GLU A 127 15.23 5.98 15.89
CA GLU A 127 16.53 5.59 16.43
C GLU A 127 16.93 4.19 15.93
N ARG A 128 16.02 3.22 16.08
CA ARG A 128 16.26 1.85 15.64
C ARG A 128 16.50 1.74 14.13
N MET A 129 15.74 2.44 13.30
CA MET A 129 15.93 2.43 11.84
C MET A 129 17.30 3.00 11.45
N ILE A 130 17.74 4.06 12.12
CA ILE A 130 19.08 4.64 11.90
C ILE A 130 20.19 3.67 12.37
N GLU A 131 20.04 3.04 13.52
CA GLU A 131 20.98 2.01 14.02
C GLU A 131 21.10 0.83 13.05
N LEU A 132 20.00 0.43 12.41
CA LEU A 132 19.97 -0.59 11.37
C LEU A 132 20.55 -0.11 10.01
N GLY A 133 20.98 1.16 9.92
CA GLY A 133 21.63 1.73 8.74
C GLY A 133 20.67 2.25 7.66
N PHE A 134 19.38 2.44 7.98
CA PHE A 134 18.42 3.02 7.03
C PHE A 134 18.54 4.54 6.97
N ARG A 135 18.54 5.08 5.76
CA ARG A 135 18.58 6.51 5.53
C ARG A 135 17.17 7.10 5.57
N ARG A 136 17.00 8.17 6.34
CA ARG A 136 15.78 8.99 6.24
C ARG A 136 15.77 9.74 4.91
N THR A 137 14.58 9.95 4.37
CA THR A 137 14.38 10.78 3.18
C THR A 137 14.32 12.28 3.50
N LEU A 138 14.14 12.62 4.77
CA LEU A 138 14.21 13.96 5.34
C LEU A 138 15.25 13.99 6.46
N PRO A 139 15.90 15.12 6.74
CA PRO A 139 16.99 15.21 7.73
C PRO A 139 16.52 14.90 9.16
N ALA A 140 15.23 15.07 9.45
CA ALA A 140 14.64 14.82 10.76
C ALA A 140 13.21 14.26 10.63
N ILE A 141 12.62 13.84 11.76
CA ILE A 141 11.18 13.57 11.86
C ILE A 141 10.44 14.85 11.49
N ASN A 142 9.56 14.76 10.49
CA ASN A 142 8.70 15.86 10.08
C ASN A 142 7.55 15.99 11.07
N ARG A 143 7.46 17.14 11.74
CA ARG A 143 6.42 17.45 12.74
C ARG A 143 5.56 18.57 12.22
N TYR A 144 4.27 18.30 12.08
CA TYR A 144 3.31 19.31 11.65
C TYR A 144 1.98 19.15 12.36
N GLU A 145 1.20 20.20 12.37
CA GLU A 145 -0.10 20.25 13.01
C GLU A 145 -1.19 20.55 12.01
N LEU A 146 -2.22 19.77 12.06
CA LEU A 146 -3.49 20.03 11.40
C LEU A 146 -4.50 20.43 12.46
N GLN A 147 -5.69 20.84 12.06
CA GLN A 147 -6.79 21.12 12.97
C GLN A 147 -7.98 20.21 12.69
N LEU A 148 -8.56 19.65 13.74
CA LEU A 148 -9.85 18.99 13.70
C LEU A 148 -10.97 20.02 13.43
N ARG A 149 -12.16 19.57 13.08
CA ARG A 149 -13.31 20.45 12.83
C ARG A 149 -13.70 21.27 14.04
N ASP A 150 -13.49 20.75 15.25
CA ASP A 150 -13.76 21.45 16.51
C ASP A 150 -12.62 22.40 16.94
N GLY A 151 -11.62 22.58 16.08
CA GLY A 151 -10.48 23.48 16.31
C GLY A 151 -9.36 22.88 17.17
N ARG A 152 -9.51 21.66 17.68
CA ARG A 152 -8.43 21.01 18.43
C ARG A 152 -7.22 20.72 17.53
N PRO A 153 -6.00 20.86 18.07
CA PRO A 153 -4.79 20.52 17.33
C PRO A 153 -4.75 19.03 17.00
N TYR A 154 -4.22 18.72 15.82
CA TYR A 154 -4.02 17.37 15.33
C TYR A 154 -2.55 17.20 14.94
N PRO A 155 -1.69 16.95 15.93
CA PRO A 155 -0.26 16.82 15.68
C PRO A 155 0.05 15.50 14.99
N ILE A 156 0.88 15.58 13.96
CA ILE A 156 1.37 14.45 13.18
C ILE A 156 2.89 14.49 13.19
N ASN A 157 3.50 13.32 13.44
CA ASN A 157 4.92 13.12 13.29
C ASN A 157 5.13 12.04 12.22
N GLU A 158 5.99 12.33 11.25
CA GLU A 158 6.26 11.46 10.12
C GLU A 158 7.76 11.30 9.90
N ALA A 159 8.22 10.08 9.77
CA ALA A 159 9.56 9.75 9.30
C ALA A 159 9.45 8.78 8.13
N SER A 160 10.28 8.97 7.11
CA SER A 160 10.26 8.15 5.91
C SER A 160 11.66 7.65 5.60
N TYR A 161 11.79 6.36 5.29
CA TYR A 161 13.06 5.68 5.08
C TYR A 161 13.13 5.06 3.70
N GLU A 162 14.33 5.10 3.14
CA GLU A 162 14.67 4.37 1.93
C GLU A 162 14.88 2.90 2.28
N VAL A 163 14.16 2.00 1.60
CA VAL A 163 14.25 0.55 1.90
C VAL A 163 14.86 -0.21 0.71
N VAL A 164 14.07 -0.90 -0.07
CA VAL A 164 14.55 -1.67 -1.23
C VAL A 164 13.92 -1.18 -2.51
N ASP A 165 14.64 -1.28 -3.62
CA ASP A 165 14.12 -1.03 -4.97
C ASP A 165 13.29 0.25 -5.09
N ASN A 166 13.77 1.33 -4.47
CA ASN A 166 13.16 2.65 -4.43
C ASN A 166 11.74 2.67 -3.80
N THR A 167 11.42 1.69 -2.96
CA THR A 167 10.25 1.74 -2.08
C THR A 167 10.56 2.51 -0.80
N ARG A 168 9.54 3.08 -0.18
CA ARG A 168 9.66 3.77 1.09
C ARG A 168 8.82 3.11 2.18
N LEU A 169 9.35 3.15 3.37
CA LEU A 169 8.64 2.92 4.60
C LEU A 169 8.32 4.29 5.22
N VAL A 170 7.05 4.52 5.56
CA VAL A 170 6.64 5.75 6.25
C VAL A 170 6.16 5.39 7.66
N ALA A 171 6.87 5.84 8.65
CA ALA A 171 6.48 5.78 10.05
C ALA A 171 5.61 6.99 10.39
N LEU A 172 4.44 6.77 11.01
CA LEU A 172 3.49 7.83 11.32
C LEU A 172 2.99 7.70 12.75
N SER A 173 3.09 8.76 13.54
CA SER A 173 2.42 8.84 14.83
C SER A 173 1.51 10.06 14.92
N ARG A 174 0.42 9.91 15.68
CA ARG A 174 -0.52 10.98 16.01
C ARG A 174 -0.39 11.30 17.48
N GLY A 175 -0.19 12.57 17.78
CA GLY A 175 -0.09 13.08 19.15
C GLY A 175 -1.44 13.43 19.77
N GLY A 176 -1.42 14.04 20.95
CA GLY A 176 -2.61 14.55 21.63
C GLY A 176 -3.61 13.49 22.09
N GLY A 177 -3.19 12.21 22.26
CA GLY A 177 -4.08 11.12 22.65
C GLY A 177 -5.04 10.68 21.54
N LEU A 178 -4.84 11.12 20.32
CA LEU A 178 -5.70 10.80 19.17
C LEU A 178 -5.45 9.37 18.65
N PRO A 179 -6.47 8.71 18.10
CA PRO A 179 -6.30 7.39 17.49
C PRO A 179 -5.26 7.39 16.37
N GLN A 180 -4.42 6.37 16.34
CA GLN A 180 -3.45 6.20 15.25
C GLN A 180 -4.14 5.90 13.92
N ASN A 181 -3.42 6.04 12.81
CA ASN A 181 -3.93 5.72 11.47
C ASN A 181 -3.87 4.21 11.18
N GLY A 182 -4.57 3.43 11.99
CA GLY A 182 -4.56 1.97 12.00
C GLY A 182 -4.26 1.42 13.39
N SER A 183 -4.47 0.12 13.54
CA SER A 183 -4.21 -0.56 14.80
C SER A 183 -2.72 -0.70 15.05
N VAL A 184 -2.34 -0.66 16.33
CA VAL A 184 -0.97 -0.89 16.78
C VAL A 184 -0.94 -2.05 17.76
N ASP A 185 0.14 -2.79 17.76
CA ASP A 185 0.40 -3.83 18.76
C ASP A 185 0.47 -3.18 20.15
N PRO A 186 -0.31 -3.66 21.13
CA PRO A 186 -0.40 -3.02 22.44
C PRO A 186 0.93 -3.00 23.22
N ASP A 187 1.80 -3.99 23.03
CA ASP A 187 3.04 -4.12 23.77
C ASP A 187 4.16 -3.26 23.17
N SER A 188 4.34 -3.33 21.84
CA SER A 188 5.40 -2.57 21.16
C SER A 188 4.98 -1.16 20.76
N GLY A 189 3.68 -0.89 20.68
CA GLY A 189 3.17 0.38 20.17
C GLY A 189 3.38 0.59 18.65
N VAL A 190 3.83 -0.44 17.91
CA VAL A 190 4.08 -0.39 16.47
C VAL A 190 3.04 -1.21 15.73
N GLY A 191 2.41 -0.64 14.72
CA GLY A 191 1.47 -1.34 13.83
C GLY A 191 2.15 -2.10 12.70
N GLY A 192 1.34 -2.85 11.94
CA GLY A 192 1.72 -3.26 10.59
C GLY A 192 1.36 -2.17 9.56
N PRO A 193 1.60 -2.38 8.27
CA PRO A 193 1.21 -1.40 7.27
C PRO A 193 -0.31 -1.16 7.31
N ALA A 194 -0.72 0.11 7.34
CA ALA A 194 -2.12 0.52 7.47
C ALA A 194 -2.60 1.42 6.32
N TYR A 195 -1.68 1.87 5.49
CA TYR A 195 -2.00 2.62 4.26
C TYR A 195 -0.88 2.44 3.24
N SER A 196 -1.19 2.77 1.99
CA SER A 196 -0.21 2.82 0.90
C SER A 196 -0.48 4.03 0.01
N SER A 197 0.56 4.48 -0.72
CA SER A 197 0.46 5.67 -1.56
C SER A 197 0.98 5.41 -2.97
N LEU A 198 0.30 6.02 -3.95
CA LEU A 198 0.71 6.12 -5.35
C LEU A 198 0.97 7.59 -5.71
N ILE A 199 2.07 7.84 -6.40
CA ILE A 199 2.29 9.09 -7.12
C ILE A 199 1.75 8.89 -8.53
N VAL A 200 0.78 9.70 -8.92
CA VAL A 200 0.04 9.53 -10.18
C VAL A 200 0.12 10.78 -11.04
N GLU A 201 -0.11 10.62 -12.34
CA GLU A 201 -0.14 11.75 -13.27
C GLU A 201 -1.49 12.44 -13.32
N ASN A 202 -2.55 11.71 -12.97
CA ASN A 202 -3.93 12.15 -13.03
C ASN A 202 -4.71 11.58 -11.84
N VAL A 203 -4.85 12.37 -10.78
CA VAL A 203 -5.65 11.98 -9.60
C VAL A 203 -7.12 11.75 -9.93
N PRO A 204 -7.82 12.60 -10.70
CA PRO A 204 -9.21 12.36 -11.07
C PRO A 204 -9.47 11.01 -11.72
N GLU A 205 -8.62 10.59 -12.65
CA GLU A 205 -8.75 9.30 -13.34
C GLU A 205 -8.54 8.12 -12.40
N MET A 206 -7.50 8.21 -11.57
CA MET A 206 -7.20 7.16 -10.60
C MET A 206 -8.27 7.09 -9.49
N GLU A 207 -8.75 8.23 -9.03
CA GLU A 207 -9.86 8.31 -8.07
C GLU A 207 -11.13 7.69 -8.67
N HIS A 208 -11.46 8.01 -9.93
CA HIS A 208 -12.59 7.41 -10.65
C HIS A 208 -12.49 5.87 -10.64
N PHE A 209 -11.31 5.32 -10.96
CA PHE A 209 -11.09 3.88 -10.90
C PHE A 209 -11.40 3.30 -9.52
N PHE A 210 -10.82 3.83 -8.45
CA PHE A 210 -11.03 3.29 -7.11
C PHE A 210 -12.46 3.47 -6.61
N THR A 211 -13.13 4.58 -6.95
CA THR A 211 -14.51 4.83 -6.51
C THR A 211 -15.54 4.05 -7.32
N GLN A 212 -15.37 3.95 -8.64
CA GLN A 212 -16.36 3.29 -9.49
C GLN A 212 -16.16 1.79 -9.61
N VAL A 213 -14.93 1.29 -9.56
CA VAL A 213 -14.64 -0.14 -9.65
C VAL A 213 -14.65 -0.79 -8.27
N LEU A 214 -13.98 -0.19 -7.30
CA LEU A 214 -13.76 -0.78 -5.96
C LEU A 214 -14.68 -0.23 -4.87
N ASP A 215 -15.58 0.72 -5.17
CA ASP A 215 -16.51 1.29 -4.21
C ASP A 215 -15.83 2.02 -3.03
N TYR A 216 -14.63 2.56 -3.29
CA TYR A 216 -13.92 3.37 -2.30
C TYR A 216 -14.50 4.78 -2.23
N GLU A 217 -14.41 5.39 -1.07
CA GLU A 217 -14.87 6.77 -0.86
C GLU A 217 -13.69 7.72 -0.70
N ARG A 218 -13.85 8.95 -1.24
CA ARG A 218 -12.93 10.05 -0.96
C ARG A 218 -13.12 10.54 0.46
N ARG A 219 -12.06 10.44 1.26
CA ARG A 219 -12.07 10.97 2.62
C ARG A 219 -11.54 12.40 2.69
N THR A 220 -10.42 12.66 2.01
CA THR A 220 -9.83 14.00 1.98
C THR A 220 -9.37 14.34 0.58
N SER A 221 -9.42 15.63 0.25
CA SER A 221 -8.74 16.18 -0.92
C SER A 221 -8.06 17.50 -0.50
N ARG A 222 -6.77 17.62 -0.81
CA ARG A 222 -5.98 18.80 -0.45
C ARG A 222 -5.11 19.21 -1.61
N GLU A 223 -5.01 20.51 -1.80
CA GLU A 223 -4.08 21.14 -2.72
C GLU A 223 -3.10 21.99 -1.93
N TRP A 224 -1.82 21.77 -2.16
CA TRP A 224 -0.75 22.56 -1.57
C TRP A 224 -0.10 23.42 -2.66
N SER A 225 -0.83 24.44 -3.12
CA SER A 225 -0.33 25.37 -4.13
C SER A 225 0.80 26.29 -3.63
N ASN A 226 0.88 26.48 -2.30
CA ASN A 226 1.86 27.35 -1.65
C ASN A 226 3.16 26.63 -1.23
N PHE A 227 3.27 25.34 -1.52
CA PHE A 227 4.48 24.55 -1.26
C PHE A 227 5.29 24.34 -2.54
N SER A 228 6.58 24.12 -2.39
CA SER A 228 7.45 23.67 -3.46
C SER A 228 8.05 22.33 -3.03
N PRO A 229 7.81 21.25 -3.78
CA PRO A 229 6.97 21.15 -5.00
C PRO A 229 5.47 21.26 -4.71
N ARG A 230 4.71 21.71 -5.70
CA ARG A 230 3.24 21.81 -5.63
C ARG A 230 2.60 20.47 -5.90
N PHE A 231 1.62 20.07 -5.11
CA PHE A 231 0.96 18.79 -5.30
C PHE A 231 -0.50 18.80 -4.85
N ARG A 232 -1.27 17.85 -5.37
CA ARG A 232 -2.60 17.46 -4.89
C ARG A 232 -2.49 16.13 -4.15
N TYR A 233 -3.16 16.01 -3.01
CA TYR A 233 -3.25 14.77 -2.24
C TYR A 233 -4.70 14.41 -1.97
N VAL A 234 -5.07 13.19 -2.34
CA VAL A 234 -6.40 12.61 -2.08
C VAL A 234 -6.23 11.33 -1.27
N THR A 235 -7.02 11.18 -0.21
CA THR A 235 -7.11 9.91 0.49
C THR A 235 -8.44 9.23 0.18
N LEU A 236 -8.34 7.94 -0.13
CA LEU A 236 -9.47 7.06 -0.38
C LEU A 236 -9.48 5.93 0.66
N HIS A 237 -10.66 5.47 1.03
CA HIS A 237 -10.81 4.36 1.94
C HIS A 237 -12.08 3.55 1.63
N ALA A 238 -12.08 2.28 2.06
CA ALA A 238 -13.27 1.47 2.00
C ALA A 238 -14.32 1.99 2.99
N LEU A 239 -15.58 1.89 2.62
CA LEU A 239 -16.70 2.25 3.50
C LEU A 239 -16.61 1.50 4.83
N GLY A 240 -16.73 2.21 5.94
CA GLY A 240 -16.64 1.65 7.29
C GLY A 240 -15.23 1.34 7.80
N ALA A 241 -14.17 1.57 7.02
CA ALA A 241 -12.80 1.22 7.41
C ALA A 241 -12.00 2.42 7.93
N ARG A 242 -11.20 2.19 8.99
CA ARG A 242 -10.20 3.16 9.50
C ARG A 242 -8.78 2.88 9.04
N THR A 243 -8.51 1.67 8.59
CA THR A 243 -7.22 1.18 8.10
C THR A 243 -7.31 0.80 6.63
N GLY A 244 -6.18 0.50 6.00
CA GLY A 244 -6.16 0.12 4.58
C GLY A 244 -6.48 1.28 3.63
N ASN A 245 -6.09 2.49 4.01
CA ASN A 245 -6.34 3.70 3.22
C ASN A 245 -5.36 3.80 2.04
N LEU A 246 -5.81 4.49 0.99
CA LEU A 246 -5.00 4.81 -0.18
C LEU A 246 -4.68 6.30 -0.20
N GLY A 247 -3.42 6.63 -0.48
CA GLY A 247 -2.99 8.00 -0.78
C GLY A 247 -2.71 8.15 -2.26
N LEU A 248 -3.39 9.06 -2.93
CA LEU A 248 -3.08 9.44 -4.32
C LEU A 248 -2.43 10.82 -4.30
N VAL A 249 -1.26 10.93 -4.88
CA VAL A 249 -0.50 12.19 -4.95
C VAL A 249 -0.23 12.54 -6.40
N GLU A 250 -0.55 13.76 -6.77
CA GLU A 250 -0.27 14.32 -8.10
C GLU A 250 0.58 15.57 -7.92
N TYR A 251 1.80 15.54 -8.45
CA TYR A 251 2.64 16.74 -8.51
C TYR A 251 2.32 17.57 -9.75
N ALA A 252 2.46 18.88 -9.65
CA ALA A 252 2.34 19.76 -10.82
C ALA A 252 3.34 19.30 -11.92
N PRO A 253 2.98 19.38 -13.21
CA PRO A 253 3.83 18.86 -14.28
C PRO A 253 5.26 19.37 -14.26
N ALA A 254 5.49 20.65 -13.87
CA ALA A 254 6.81 21.25 -13.78
C ALA A 254 7.65 20.71 -12.61
N ASP A 255 7.01 20.08 -11.62
CA ASP A 255 7.64 19.56 -10.40
C ASP A 255 7.81 18.03 -10.47
N ARG A 256 7.27 17.36 -11.50
CA ARG A 256 7.38 15.89 -11.66
C ARG A 256 8.76 15.49 -12.10
N GLN A 257 9.20 14.36 -11.60
CA GLN A 257 10.38 13.67 -12.14
C GLN A 257 9.95 12.63 -13.19
N PRO A 258 10.79 12.39 -14.21
CA PRO A 258 10.51 11.36 -15.21
C PRO A 258 10.31 9.99 -14.58
N THR A 259 9.33 9.23 -15.08
CA THR A 259 9.12 7.84 -14.69
C THR A 259 10.22 6.96 -15.26
N SER A 260 10.40 5.77 -14.70
CA SER A 260 11.27 4.74 -15.28
C SER A 260 10.79 4.24 -16.63
N GLY A 261 9.51 4.45 -16.96
CA GLY A 261 8.84 3.81 -18.11
C GLY A 261 8.54 2.33 -17.89
N VAL A 262 8.89 1.79 -16.73
CA VAL A 262 8.67 0.38 -16.37
C VAL A 262 7.27 0.23 -15.77
N PRO A 263 6.46 -0.73 -16.26
CA PRO A 263 5.13 -0.96 -15.71
C PRO A 263 5.15 -1.24 -14.21
N PRO A 264 4.28 -0.60 -13.39
CA PRO A 264 4.27 -0.75 -11.94
C PRO A 264 3.55 -2.05 -11.49
N ARG A 265 4.09 -3.18 -11.90
CA ARG A 265 3.55 -4.52 -11.62
C ARG A 265 4.66 -5.57 -11.64
N PRO A 266 4.45 -6.77 -11.06
CA PRO A 266 5.40 -7.87 -11.20
C PRO A 266 5.68 -8.21 -12.68
N PRO A 267 6.89 -8.69 -13.02
CA PRO A 267 7.99 -9.02 -12.13
C PRO A 267 8.90 -7.83 -11.80
N ASN A 268 8.52 -6.59 -12.13
CA ASN A 268 9.35 -5.41 -11.93
C ASN A 268 9.50 -5.10 -10.44
N ARG A 269 10.72 -4.72 -10.03
CA ARG A 269 11.09 -4.54 -8.63
C ARG A 269 10.56 -3.23 -8.05
N GLY A 270 10.11 -3.31 -6.81
CA GLY A 270 9.50 -2.24 -6.06
C GLY A 270 8.16 -2.65 -5.47
N LEU A 271 7.35 -1.68 -5.06
CA LEU A 271 5.95 -1.90 -4.69
C LEU A 271 5.15 -2.10 -5.98
N ALA A 272 4.65 -3.32 -6.19
CA ALA A 272 4.20 -3.79 -7.50
C ALA A 272 2.71 -4.14 -7.58
N GLY A 273 1.97 -4.06 -6.46
CA GLY A 273 0.55 -4.36 -6.47
C GLY A 273 -0.12 -4.19 -5.11
N TRP A 274 -1.45 -4.09 -5.15
CA TRP A 274 -2.32 -4.05 -3.98
C TRP A 274 -3.39 -5.14 -4.06
N SER A 275 -3.86 -5.64 -2.89
CA SER A 275 -4.86 -6.70 -2.81
C SER A 275 -6.02 -6.29 -1.91
N PHE A 276 -7.23 -6.41 -2.43
CA PHE A 276 -8.47 -5.98 -1.79
C PHE A 276 -9.43 -7.13 -1.59
N PRO A 277 -9.92 -7.37 -0.36
CA PRO A 277 -11.02 -8.28 -0.13
C PRO A 277 -12.31 -7.70 -0.71
N VAL A 278 -13.06 -8.51 -1.44
CA VAL A 278 -14.34 -8.13 -2.01
C VAL A 278 -15.43 -9.14 -1.65
N ARG A 279 -16.69 -8.70 -1.64
CA ARG A 279 -17.84 -9.61 -1.42
C ARG A 279 -18.08 -10.53 -2.60
N SER A 280 -17.75 -10.07 -3.81
CA SER A 280 -17.91 -10.86 -5.04
C SER A 280 -16.91 -10.39 -6.07
N VAL A 281 -15.98 -11.26 -6.43
CA VAL A 281 -14.99 -11.03 -7.49
C VAL A 281 -15.68 -10.82 -8.83
N ASP A 282 -16.76 -11.57 -9.11
CA ASP A 282 -17.53 -11.44 -10.35
C ASP A 282 -18.18 -10.07 -10.50
N VAL A 283 -18.73 -9.51 -9.40
CA VAL A 283 -19.36 -8.19 -9.43
C VAL A 283 -18.32 -7.12 -9.71
N VAL A 284 -17.18 -7.15 -9.01
CA VAL A 284 -16.11 -6.17 -9.21
C VAL A 284 -15.50 -6.29 -10.60
N THR A 285 -15.29 -7.51 -11.11
CA THR A 285 -14.78 -7.73 -12.47
C THR A 285 -15.72 -7.17 -13.54
N LYS A 286 -17.04 -7.34 -13.36
CA LYS A 286 -18.04 -6.74 -14.26
C LYS A 286 -18.01 -5.21 -14.19
N ARG A 287 -17.92 -4.61 -13.00
CA ARG A 287 -17.76 -3.16 -12.83
C ARG A 287 -16.47 -2.66 -13.51
N ALA A 288 -15.35 -3.37 -13.33
CA ALA A 288 -14.08 -3.02 -13.96
C ALA A 288 -14.24 -2.92 -15.50
N ARG A 289 -14.85 -3.92 -16.13
CA ARG A 289 -15.14 -3.89 -17.58
C ARG A 289 -16.07 -2.73 -17.98
N LEU A 290 -17.12 -2.49 -17.19
CA LEU A 290 -18.07 -1.39 -17.46
C LEU A 290 -17.37 -0.02 -17.43
N HIS A 291 -16.39 0.16 -16.56
CA HIS A 291 -15.61 1.39 -16.44
C HIS A 291 -14.29 1.37 -17.26
N GLY A 292 -14.16 0.44 -18.21
CA GLY A 292 -13.05 0.40 -19.16
C GLY A 292 -11.70 -0.09 -18.57
N ALA A 293 -11.71 -0.65 -17.36
CA ALA A 293 -10.49 -1.20 -16.78
C ALA A 293 -10.16 -2.58 -17.40
N GLN A 294 -8.89 -2.82 -17.65
CA GLN A 294 -8.42 -4.07 -18.20
C GLN A 294 -8.42 -5.16 -17.13
N ILE A 295 -9.00 -6.32 -17.43
CA ILE A 295 -8.82 -7.54 -16.63
C ILE A 295 -7.52 -8.20 -17.09
N HIS A 296 -6.56 -8.32 -16.18
CA HIS A 296 -5.29 -8.99 -16.44
C HIS A 296 -5.40 -10.49 -16.24
N ALA A 297 -6.04 -10.90 -15.14
CA ALA A 297 -6.37 -12.30 -14.87
C ALA A 297 -7.85 -12.43 -14.51
N GLU A 298 -8.53 -13.36 -15.18
CA GLU A 298 -9.93 -13.70 -14.91
C GLU A 298 -10.06 -14.37 -13.53
N PRO A 299 -11.28 -14.39 -12.92
CA PRO A 299 -11.50 -15.04 -11.64
C PRO A 299 -11.04 -16.51 -11.63
N LEU A 300 -10.16 -16.85 -10.70
CA LEU A 300 -9.69 -18.21 -10.51
C LEU A 300 -9.58 -18.55 -9.03
N ARG A 301 -9.73 -19.84 -8.70
CA ARG A 301 -9.56 -20.34 -7.33
C ARG A 301 -8.12 -20.75 -7.11
N HIS A 302 -7.52 -20.26 -6.04
CA HIS A 302 -6.17 -20.67 -5.65
C HIS A 302 -5.93 -20.56 -4.15
N GLU A 303 -4.79 -21.06 -3.69
CA GLU A 303 -4.29 -20.89 -2.33
C GLU A 303 -3.34 -19.69 -2.33
N ASP A 304 -3.75 -18.61 -1.65
CA ASP A 304 -2.90 -17.43 -1.46
C ASP A 304 -2.14 -17.54 -0.13
N PRO A 305 -0.82 -17.34 -0.09
CA PRO A 305 -0.04 -17.50 1.13
C PRO A 305 -0.38 -16.47 2.24
N ARG A 306 -1.07 -15.38 1.89
CA ARG A 306 -1.55 -14.35 2.83
C ARG A 306 -2.94 -14.63 3.37
N PHE A 307 -3.83 -15.15 2.51
CA PHE A 307 -5.28 -15.15 2.74
C PHE A 307 -5.90 -16.54 2.79
N GLY A 308 -5.15 -17.60 2.45
CA GLY A 308 -5.66 -18.97 2.34
C GLY A 308 -6.41 -19.20 1.02
N ARG A 309 -7.44 -20.03 1.05
CA ARG A 309 -8.24 -20.33 -0.15
C ARG A 309 -9.07 -19.13 -0.59
N VAL A 310 -8.88 -18.70 -1.83
CA VAL A 310 -9.57 -17.54 -2.40
C VAL A 310 -10.06 -17.81 -3.83
N ILE A 311 -11.07 -17.05 -4.24
CA ILE A 311 -11.31 -16.73 -5.64
C ILE A 311 -10.70 -15.36 -5.83
N ALA A 312 -9.81 -15.20 -6.81
CA ALA A 312 -9.17 -13.92 -7.06
C ALA A 312 -9.12 -13.60 -8.54
N ALA A 313 -9.07 -12.32 -8.84
CA ALA A 313 -8.85 -11.79 -10.18
C ALA A 313 -7.89 -10.59 -10.11
N THR A 314 -7.29 -10.23 -11.23
CA THR A 314 -6.41 -9.08 -11.30
C THR A 314 -6.91 -8.06 -12.31
N VAL A 315 -7.05 -6.83 -11.87
CA VAL A 315 -7.48 -5.68 -12.66
C VAL A 315 -6.32 -4.70 -12.77
N MET A 316 -6.18 -4.06 -13.91
CA MET A 316 -5.18 -3.02 -14.09
C MET A 316 -5.78 -1.64 -13.82
N ALA A 317 -5.18 -0.89 -12.90
CA ALA A 317 -5.48 0.52 -12.74
C ALA A 317 -5.01 1.33 -13.97
N PRO A 318 -5.51 2.56 -14.19
CA PRO A 318 -5.22 3.36 -15.39
C PRO A 318 -3.73 3.54 -15.70
N ASN A 319 -2.89 3.67 -14.67
CA ASN A 319 -1.43 3.78 -14.81
C ASN A 319 -0.71 2.43 -14.98
N GLY A 320 -1.44 1.32 -15.18
CA GLY A 320 -0.88 -0.03 -15.30
C GLY A 320 -0.47 -0.68 -13.98
N PHE A 321 -0.86 -0.09 -12.82
CA PHE A 321 -0.63 -0.67 -11.50
C PHE A 321 -1.54 -1.88 -11.28
N LEU A 322 -0.98 -2.94 -10.71
CA LEU A 322 -1.70 -4.19 -10.49
C LEU A 322 -2.57 -4.11 -9.24
N VAL A 323 -3.86 -4.39 -9.43
CA VAL A 323 -4.88 -4.45 -8.38
C VAL A 323 -5.47 -5.85 -8.35
N GLU A 324 -5.13 -6.61 -7.31
CA GLU A 324 -5.70 -7.92 -7.05
C GLU A 324 -6.97 -7.75 -6.21
N ILE A 325 -8.04 -8.39 -6.60
CA ILE A 325 -9.28 -8.49 -5.83
C ILE A 325 -9.51 -9.95 -5.46
N PHE A 326 -9.93 -10.21 -4.23
CA PHE A 326 -10.15 -11.57 -3.77
C PHE A 326 -11.36 -11.73 -2.86
N GLU A 327 -12.01 -12.87 -2.98
CA GLU A 327 -13.10 -13.36 -2.14
C GLU A 327 -12.60 -14.60 -1.40
N ARG A 328 -12.74 -14.63 -0.06
CA ARG A 328 -12.36 -15.81 0.72
C ARG A 328 -13.37 -16.90 0.48
N VAL A 329 -12.87 -18.10 0.24
CA VAL A 329 -13.71 -19.31 0.17
C VAL A 329 -13.65 -19.98 1.53
N ASP A 330 -14.75 -19.92 2.26
CA ASP A 330 -14.88 -20.61 3.56
C ASP A 330 -14.53 -22.09 3.39
N ALA A 331 -13.82 -22.62 4.41
CA ALA A 331 -13.35 -24.00 4.44
C ALA A 331 -14.47 -25.00 4.71
#